data_2230d97446e48bcdc3b5d7c9cec8b06c
#
_entry.id   2230d97446e48bcdc3b5d7c9cec8b06c
#
_cell.length_a   1.000
_cell.length_b   1.000
_cell.length_c   1.000
_cell.angle_alpha   90.00
_cell.angle_beta   90.00
_cell.angle_gamma   90.00
#
_symmetry.space_group_name_H-M   'P 1'
#
loop_
_entity.id
_entity.type
_entity.pdbx_description
1 polymer ?
#
loop_
_entity_poly.entity_id
_entity_poly.type
_entity_poly.pdbx_seq_one_letter_code
_entity_poly.pdbx_strand_id
1 'polypeptide(L)'
;MLFRSGAGAIVLKSLFEEEIEAEADWMQEGVHAEEWDYLKTYQRAHRLDEYIKLIRDTKAVCSIPVIASINCSRLTEWTEFAKQIEQAGADALELNIMSVCTEVDAEYGSFEREHVEIVKKIKETVTIPVIVKLGKNLTNPLALVQELYANGASGVVMFNRMVTPDIFLKDMTYVKGEILGSQSDLYESLRWVGLASHKVSKMTYAISGGVTDGASMVKALLVGASAVEVCSVIYREGASAIRNMLSFVEEWMAANGYERISEFRGTMNAGKTGGGAAFERSQFYKTYGKYE
;
A
#
# COMPACT_ATOMS: atom_id res chain seq x y z
N MET A 1 8.13 -16.11 -12.25
CA MET A 1 8.83 -14.85 -12.41
C MET A 1 7.80 -13.79 -12.78
N LEU A 2 7.52 -12.88 -11.86
CA LEU A 2 6.39 -11.92 -11.93
C LEU A 2 6.41 -11.03 -13.19
N PHE A 3 7.56 -10.53 -13.61
CA PHE A 3 7.68 -9.64 -14.77
C PHE A 3 7.30 -10.31 -16.12
N ARG A 4 7.19 -11.65 -16.18
CA ARG A 4 6.73 -12.38 -17.37
C ARG A 4 5.25 -12.75 -17.31
N SER A 5 4.55 -12.38 -16.24
CA SER A 5 3.12 -12.67 -16.05
C SER A 5 2.20 -11.61 -16.64
N GLY A 6 2.74 -10.49 -17.14
CA GLY A 6 1.97 -9.35 -17.62
C GLY A 6 1.79 -8.24 -16.56
N ALA A 7 2.47 -8.34 -15.40
CA ALA A 7 2.46 -7.25 -14.43
C ALA A 7 3.01 -5.96 -15.04
N GLY A 8 2.36 -4.83 -14.76
CA GLY A 8 2.76 -3.51 -15.25
C GLY A 8 3.89 -2.88 -14.44
N ALA A 9 4.09 -3.30 -13.18
CA ALA A 9 5.19 -2.90 -12.31
C ALA A 9 5.44 -3.97 -11.24
N ILE A 10 6.56 -3.88 -10.55
CA ILE A 10 6.87 -4.69 -9.36
C ILE A 10 7.09 -3.75 -8.19
N VAL A 11 6.35 -3.96 -7.10
CA VAL A 11 6.64 -3.37 -5.79
C VAL A 11 7.46 -4.39 -5.01
N LEU A 12 8.65 -4.01 -4.58
CA LEU A 12 9.50 -4.87 -3.76
C LEU A 12 8.94 -4.98 -2.34
N LYS A 13 9.29 -6.07 -1.64
CA LYS A 13 8.96 -6.21 -0.21
C LYS A 13 9.48 -4.96 0.51
N SER A 14 8.64 -4.37 1.37
CA SER A 14 9.07 -3.21 2.16
C SER A 14 10.27 -3.55 3.02
N LEU A 15 11.21 -2.63 3.09
CA LEU A 15 12.26 -2.61 4.11
C LEU A 15 11.62 -2.08 5.40
N PHE A 16 11.58 -2.89 6.44
CA PHE A 16 11.00 -2.54 7.74
C PHE A 16 12.11 -2.18 8.73
N GLU A 17 11.94 -1.05 9.44
CA GLU A 17 12.86 -0.66 10.52
C GLU A 17 12.85 -1.70 11.64
N GLU A 18 11.70 -2.24 11.99
CA GLU A 18 11.54 -3.26 13.02
C GLU A 18 12.25 -4.59 12.68
N GLU A 19 12.41 -4.93 11.40
CA GLU A 19 13.20 -6.10 11.00
C GLU A 19 14.69 -5.88 11.34
N ILE A 20 15.15 -4.63 11.22
CA ILE A 20 16.53 -4.25 11.54
C ILE A 20 16.74 -4.26 13.05
N GLU A 21 15.80 -3.72 13.83
CA GLU A 21 15.86 -3.68 15.29
C GLU A 21 15.74 -5.08 15.91
N ALA A 22 14.81 -5.91 15.45
CA ALA A 22 14.58 -7.24 15.99
C ALA A 22 15.79 -8.17 15.81
N GLU A 23 16.52 -8.09 14.70
CA GLU A 23 17.73 -8.88 14.51
C GLU A 23 18.87 -8.43 15.43
N ALA A 24 18.94 -7.13 15.70
CA ALA A 24 19.86 -6.60 16.68
C ALA A 24 19.52 -7.12 18.09
N ASP A 25 18.25 -7.15 18.49
CA ASP A 25 17.80 -7.62 19.80
C ASP A 25 18.12 -9.12 20.04
N TRP A 26 18.07 -9.95 19.00
CA TRP A 26 18.48 -11.37 19.11
C TRP A 26 19.96 -11.56 19.42
N MET A 27 20.81 -10.58 19.12
CA MET A 27 22.24 -10.63 19.39
C MET A 27 22.61 -10.01 20.76
N GLN A 28 21.63 -9.53 21.53
CA GLN A 28 21.84 -8.80 22.78
C GLN A 28 22.33 -9.65 23.96
N GLU A 29 22.16 -10.97 23.95
CA GLU A 29 22.61 -11.81 25.06
C GLU A 29 24.14 -11.74 25.24
N GLY A 30 24.60 -10.92 26.19
CA GLY A 30 25.99 -10.81 26.60
C GLY A 30 26.81 -9.63 26.05
N VAL A 31 26.19 -8.67 25.39
CA VAL A 31 26.87 -7.52 24.76
C VAL A 31 26.74 -6.26 25.62
N HIS A 32 27.82 -5.47 25.74
CA HIS A 32 27.83 -4.19 26.46
C HIS A 32 27.14 -3.09 25.65
N ALA A 33 26.58 -2.06 26.33
CA ALA A 33 25.75 -1.02 25.70
C ALA A 33 26.41 -0.27 24.53
N GLU A 34 27.73 -0.04 24.59
CA GLU A 34 28.50 0.63 23.52
C GLU A 34 28.69 -0.27 22.29
N GLU A 35 28.86 -1.58 22.50
CA GLU A 35 28.92 -2.57 21.43
C GLU A 35 27.52 -2.77 20.78
N TRP A 36 26.46 -2.54 21.55
CA TRP A 36 25.07 -2.61 21.10
C TRP A 36 24.72 -1.55 20.04
N ASP A 37 25.06 -0.29 20.27
CA ASP A 37 24.84 0.78 19.30
C ASP A 37 25.64 0.56 18.00
N TYR A 38 26.83 0.00 18.11
CA TYR A 38 27.63 -0.39 16.96
C TYR A 38 26.98 -1.53 16.17
N LEU A 39 26.48 -2.56 16.83
CA LEU A 39 25.80 -3.69 16.21
C LEU A 39 24.50 -3.26 15.49
N LYS A 40 23.68 -2.40 16.10
CA LYS A 40 22.51 -1.81 15.46
C LYS A 40 22.88 -1.06 14.19
N THR A 41 23.88 -0.22 14.24
CA THR A 41 24.35 0.55 13.09
C THR A 41 24.86 -0.36 11.97
N TYR A 42 25.60 -1.41 12.32
CA TYR A 42 26.11 -2.38 11.37
C TYR A 42 25.00 -3.19 10.70
N GLN A 43 24.04 -3.73 11.47
CA GLN A 43 22.89 -4.47 10.96
C GLN A 43 22.04 -3.61 10.02
N ARG A 44 21.83 -2.35 10.39
CA ARG A 44 21.10 -1.39 9.59
C ARG A 44 21.76 -1.15 8.23
N ALA A 45 23.07 -0.91 8.23
CA ALA A 45 23.84 -0.75 7.00
C ALA A 45 23.78 -2.02 6.13
N HIS A 46 23.92 -3.18 6.74
CA HIS A 46 23.87 -4.46 6.05
C HIS A 46 22.50 -4.71 5.38
N ARG A 47 21.39 -4.48 6.08
CA ARG A 47 20.04 -4.64 5.52
C ARG A 47 19.74 -3.67 4.38
N LEU A 48 20.21 -2.43 4.52
CA LEU A 48 20.10 -1.46 3.44
C LEU A 48 20.90 -1.90 2.20
N ASP A 49 22.13 -2.37 2.39
CA ASP A 49 22.97 -2.87 1.30
C ASP A 49 22.33 -4.07 0.57
N GLU A 50 21.73 -5.00 1.32
CA GLU A 50 20.97 -6.12 0.75
C GLU A 50 19.78 -5.61 -0.06
N TYR A 51 19.05 -4.62 0.45
CA TYR A 51 17.90 -4.04 -0.25
C TYR A 51 18.33 -3.27 -1.52
N ILE A 52 19.40 -2.50 -1.46
CA ILE A 52 20.02 -1.83 -2.61
C ILE A 52 20.45 -2.84 -3.67
N LYS A 53 21.08 -3.94 -3.23
CA LYS A 53 21.43 -5.04 -4.13
C LYS A 53 20.19 -5.66 -4.79
N LEU A 54 19.12 -5.91 -4.02
CA LEU A 54 17.85 -6.44 -4.55
C LEU A 54 17.27 -5.52 -5.63
N ILE A 55 17.28 -4.19 -5.43
CA ILE A 55 16.84 -3.22 -6.43
C ILE A 55 17.66 -3.37 -7.71
N ARG A 56 18.99 -3.35 -7.61
CA ARG A 56 19.89 -3.45 -8.77
C ARG A 56 19.71 -4.77 -9.52
N ASP A 57 19.67 -5.87 -8.79
CA ASP A 57 19.49 -7.21 -9.38
C ASP A 57 18.12 -7.32 -10.08
N THR A 58 17.07 -6.75 -9.48
CA THR A 58 15.73 -6.73 -10.08
C THR A 58 15.71 -5.87 -11.35
N LYS A 59 16.28 -4.67 -11.31
CA LYS A 59 16.39 -3.77 -12.45
C LYS A 59 17.18 -4.40 -13.62
N ALA A 60 18.21 -5.18 -13.33
CA ALA A 60 19.01 -5.85 -14.35
C ALA A 60 18.23 -6.89 -15.16
N VAL A 61 17.17 -7.49 -14.59
CA VAL A 61 16.41 -8.57 -15.22
C VAL A 61 14.97 -8.19 -15.61
N CYS A 62 14.46 -7.04 -15.11
CA CYS A 62 13.08 -6.59 -15.35
C CYS A 62 13.06 -5.44 -16.36
N SER A 63 12.14 -5.54 -17.35
CA SER A 63 11.84 -4.46 -18.29
C SER A 63 10.69 -3.55 -17.83
N ILE A 64 10.01 -3.90 -16.75
CA ILE A 64 8.91 -3.14 -16.15
C ILE A 64 9.42 -2.32 -14.97
N PRO A 65 8.73 -1.22 -14.59
CA PRO A 65 9.11 -0.41 -13.44
C PRO A 65 9.29 -1.20 -12.16
N VAL A 66 10.32 -0.87 -11.41
CA VAL A 66 10.64 -1.43 -10.08
C VAL A 66 10.42 -0.34 -9.04
N ILE A 67 9.44 -0.55 -8.19
CA ILE A 67 9.06 0.35 -7.11
C ILE A 67 9.66 -0.20 -5.82
N ALA A 68 10.56 0.56 -5.21
CA ALA A 68 11.05 0.22 -3.88
C ALA A 68 10.01 0.60 -2.83
N SER A 69 9.90 -0.16 -1.76
CA SER A 69 8.96 0.12 -0.67
C SER A 69 9.68 0.16 0.66
N ILE A 70 9.37 1.15 1.48
CA ILE A 70 9.92 1.32 2.82
C ILE A 70 8.80 1.54 3.82
N ASN A 71 8.95 0.99 5.02
CA ASN A 71 8.06 1.25 6.14
C ASN A 71 8.73 2.26 7.06
N CYS A 72 8.12 3.45 7.16
CA CYS A 72 8.65 4.57 7.92
C CYS A 72 7.98 4.64 9.30
N SER A 73 8.78 4.56 10.34
CA SER A 73 8.37 4.85 11.71
C SER A 73 8.95 6.15 12.26
N ARG A 74 10.08 6.65 11.72
CA ARG A 74 10.75 7.87 12.19
C ARG A 74 11.27 8.73 11.04
N LEU A 75 11.05 10.03 11.12
CA LEU A 75 11.35 11.03 10.08
C LEU A 75 12.84 11.15 9.69
N THR A 76 13.74 10.96 10.64
CA THR A 76 15.15 11.35 10.45
C THR A 76 15.99 10.33 9.67
N GLU A 77 15.58 9.09 9.66
CA GLU A 77 16.39 7.97 9.19
C GLU A 77 16.13 7.61 7.73
N TRP A 78 14.95 7.93 7.23
CA TRP A 78 14.46 7.49 5.93
C TRP A 78 14.93 8.34 4.74
N THR A 79 15.34 9.58 4.98
CA THR A 79 15.83 10.46 3.89
C THR A 79 17.11 9.93 3.24
N GLU A 80 18.00 9.36 4.04
CA GLU A 80 19.23 8.77 3.52
C GLU A 80 18.93 7.48 2.73
N PHE A 81 18.05 6.64 3.25
CA PHE A 81 17.62 5.41 2.58
C PHE A 81 16.91 5.74 1.25
N ALA A 82 16.00 6.72 1.24
CA ALA A 82 15.32 7.14 0.04
C ALA A 82 16.30 7.57 -1.06
N LYS A 83 17.34 8.34 -0.71
CA LYS A 83 18.38 8.76 -1.64
C LYS A 83 19.19 7.59 -2.21
N GLN A 84 19.58 6.64 -1.37
CA GLN A 84 20.33 5.45 -1.81
C GLN A 84 19.47 4.54 -2.70
N ILE A 85 18.16 4.41 -2.39
CA ILE A 85 17.18 3.69 -3.20
C ILE A 85 17.05 4.31 -4.61
N GLU A 86 16.94 5.64 -4.68
CA GLU A 86 16.93 6.36 -5.96
C GLU A 86 18.22 6.12 -6.74
N GLN A 87 19.39 6.22 -6.08
CA GLN A 87 20.70 5.96 -6.69
C GLN A 87 20.87 4.50 -7.14
N ALA A 88 20.18 3.56 -6.51
CA ALA A 88 20.15 2.16 -6.93
C ALA A 88 19.34 1.93 -8.22
N GLY A 89 18.57 2.92 -8.67
CA GLY A 89 17.82 2.92 -9.91
C GLY A 89 16.36 2.47 -9.77
N ALA A 90 15.77 2.59 -8.59
CA ALA A 90 14.33 2.42 -8.42
C ALA A 90 13.56 3.46 -9.26
N ASP A 91 12.47 3.05 -9.90
CA ASP A 91 11.66 3.93 -10.76
C ASP A 91 10.66 4.77 -9.94
N ALA A 92 10.32 4.33 -8.74
CA ALA A 92 9.48 5.04 -7.77
C ALA A 92 9.77 4.53 -6.36
N LEU A 93 9.35 5.31 -5.36
CA LEU A 93 9.42 4.96 -3.96
C LEU A 93 8.01 4.88 -3.38
N GLU A 94 7.64 3.74 -2.81
CA GLU A 94 6.44 3.57 -2.00
C GLU A 94 6.78 3.79 -0.52
N LEU A 95 6.12 4.74 0.11
CA LEU A 95 6.14 4.95 1.56
C LEU A 95 4.99 4.16 2.17
N ASN A 96 5.30 3.04 2.80
CA ASN A 96 4.34 2.20 3.48
C ASN A 96 4.15 2.70 4.92
N ILE A 97 3.34 3.75 5.08
CA ILE A 97 3.10 4.35 6.40
C ILE A 97 1.99 3.56 7.08
N MET A 98 2.40 2.60 7.91
CA MET A 98 1.50 1.70 8.63
C MET A 98 1.92 1.64 10.07
N SER A 99 1.25 2.40 10.91
CA SER A 99 1.45 2.44 12.34
C SER A 99 0.10 2.53 13.07
N VAL A 100 0.11 2.33 14.38
CA VAL A 100 -1.04 2.51 15.26
C VAL A 100 -0.65 3.57 16.29
N CYS A 101 -1.43 4.65 16.36
CA CYS A 101 -1.27 5.60 17.45
C CYS A 101 -1.81 4.99 18.74
N THR A 102 -0.93 4.72 19.71
CA THR A 102 -1.27 4.12 21.01
C THR A 102 -1.24 5.12 22.16
N GLU A 103 -0.73 6.33 21.92
CA GLU A 103 -0.61 7.37 22.91
C GLU A 103 -1.97 8.01 23.20
N VAL A 104 -2.41 7.94 24.47
CA VAL A 104 -3.73 8.45 24.91
C VAL A 104 -3.80 9.98 24.96
N ASP A 105 -2.66 10.63 25.04
CA ASP A 105 -2.48 12.09 25.08
C ASP A 105 -2.00 12.68 23.75
N ALA A 106 -1.93 11.86 22.69
CA ALA A 106 -1.60 12.35 21.36
C ALA A 106 -2.59 13.43 20.90
N GLU A 107 -2.06 14.51 20.34
CA GLU A 107 -2.90 15.59 19.81
C GLU A 107 -3.77 15.07 18.66
N TYR A 108 -5.04 15.40 18.69
CA TYR A 108 -6.00 14.98 17.68
C TYR A 108 -5.56 15.43 16.26
N GLY A 109 -5.46 14.46 15.33
CA GLY A 109 -4.99 14.68 13.96
C GLY A 109 -3.45 14.72 13.82
N SER A 110 -2.67 14.50 14.88
CA SER A 110 -1.21 14.41 14.80
C SER A 110 -0.77 13.26 13.93
N PHE A 111 -1.48 12.14 13.97
CA PHE A 111 -1.20 10.95 13.19
C PHE A 111 -1.25 11.21 11.67
N GLU A 112 -2.30 11.89 11.20
CA GLU A 112 -2.41 12.25 9.78
C GLU A 112 -1.39 13.35 9.38
N ARG A 113 -1.09 14.30 10.27
CA ARG A 113 -0.04 15.31 10.02
C ARG A 113 1.33 14.68 9.84
N GLU A 114 1.66 13.65 10.61
CA GLU A 114 2.93 12.93 10.48
C GLU A 114 3.10 12.33 9.08
N HIS A 115 2.05 11.75 8.50
CA HIS A 115 2.08 11.25 7.12
C HIS A 115 2.48 12.35 6.12
N VAL A 116 1.93 13.55 6.30
CA VAL A 116 2.22 14.70 5.42
C VAL A 116 3.67 15.15 5.57
N GLU A 117 4.17 15.24 6.81
CA GLU A 117 5.56 15.66 7.08
C GLU A 117 6.58 14.63 6.56
N ILE A 118 6.28 13.33 6.65
CA ILE A 118 7.11 12.28 6.04
C ILE A 118 7.22 12.49 4.53
N VAL A 119 6.08 12.66 3.84
CA VAL A 119 6.07 12.87 2.39
C VAL A 119 6.84 14.12 2.00
N LYS A 120 6.60 15.23 2.68
CA LYS A 120 7.30 16.49 2.44
C LYS A 120 8.81 16.32 2.55
N LYS A 121 9.27 15.69 3.63
CA LYS A 121 10.69 15.45 3.88
C LYS A 121 11.34 14.56 2.81
N ILE A 122 10.65 13.49 2.42
CA ILE A 122 11.13 12.59 1.36
C ILE A 122 11.17 13.31 0.00
N LYS A 123 10.15 14.12 -0.33
CA LYS A 123 10.12 14.89 -1.58
C LYS A 123 11.22 15.97 -1.69
N GLU A 124 11.74 16.47 -0.57
CA GLU A 124 12.93 17.30 -0.55
C GLU A 124 14.21 16.53 -0.91
N THR A 125 14.20 15.21 -0.77
CA THR A 125 15.38 14.34 -0.87
C THR A 125 15.49 13.62 -2.21
N VAL A 126 14.34 13.18 -2.79
CA VAL A 126 14.30 12.37 -4.02
C VAL A 126 13.52 13.06 -5.13
N THR A 127 13.90 12.76 -6.37
CA THR A 127 13.24 13.26 -7.60
C THR A 127 12.26 12.26 -8.19
N ILE A 128 12.45 10.96 -7.91
CA ILE A 128 11.54 9.90 -8.37
C ILE A 128 10.14 10.07 -7.78
N PRO A 129 9.10 9.51 -8.44
CA PRO A 129 7.75 9.52 -7.92
C PRO A 129 7.66 8.90 -6.53
N VAL A 130 6.94 9.56 -5.63
CA VAL A 130 6.66 9.08 -4.27
C VAL A 130 5.19 8.67 -4.19
N ILE A 131 4.95 7.44 -3.82
CA ILE A 131 3.65 6.82 -3.64
C ILE A 131 3.45 6.57 -2.14
N VAL A 132 2.26 6.85 -1.61
CA VAL A 132 1.98 6.62 -0.19
C VAL A 132 0.97 5.50 -0.03
N LYS A 133 1.37 4.44 0.64
CA LYS A 133 0.50 3.33 0.99
C LYS A 133 -0.03 3.51 2.40
N LEU A 134 -1.33 3.67 2.50
CA LEU A 134 -2.03 4.06 3.72
C LEU A 134 -2.56 2.86 4.49
N GLY A 135 -2.54 2.95 5.81
CA GLY A 135 -3.31 2.08 6.70
C GLY A 135 -4.80 2.43 6.67
N LYS A 136 -5.63 1.58 7.27
CA LYS A 136 -7.10 1.78 7.34
C LYS A 136 -7.54 2.65 8.53
N ASN A 137 -6.66 2.86 9.49
CA ASN A 137 -6.92 3.53 10.77
C ASN A 137 -6.82 5.06 10.68
N LEU A 138 -7.50 5.65 9.71
CA LEU A 138 -7.50 7.09 9.43
C LEU A 138 -8.84 7.70 9.80
N THR A 139 -8.81 8.89 10.41
CA THR A 139 -10.02 9.62 10.76
C THR A 139 -10.70 10.25 9.54
N ASN A 140 -9.90 10.84 8.64
CA ASN A 140 -10.40 11.47 7.41
C ASN A 140 -9.44 11.19 6.23
N PRO A 141 -9.58 10.03 5.57
CA PRO A 141 -8.73 9.67 4.44
C PRO A 141 -8.75 10.68 3.29
N LEU A 142 -9.89 11.35 3.04
CA LEU A 142 -10.00 12.32 1.93
C LEU A 142 -9.18 13.57 2.20
N ALA A 143 -9.23 14.11 3.41
CA ALA A 143 -8.43 15.26 3.79
C ALA A 143 -6.94 14.91 3.73
N LEU A 144 -6.54 13.74 4.26
CA LEU A 144 -5.15 13.29 4.17
C LEU A 144 -4.69 13.17 2.72
N VAL A 145 -5.46 12.54 1.84
CA VAL A 145 -5.11 12.42 0.41
C VAL A 145 -4.94 13.79 -0.26
N GLN A 146 -5.79 14.76 0.07
CA GLN A 146 -5.66 16.12 -0.43
C GLN A 146 -4.34 16.77 0.02
N GLU A 147 -3.97 16.63 1.29
CA GLU A 147 -2.72 17.14 1.83
C GLU A 147 -1.50 16.41 1.25
N LEU A 148 -1.55 15.10 1.09
CA LEU A 148 -0.49 14.33 0.44
C LEU A 148 -0.26 14.80 -1.01
N TYR A 149 -1.34 15.04 -1.76
CA TYR A 149 -1.27 15.60 -3.10
C TYR A 149 -0.62 16.98 -3.11
N ALA A 150 -1.05 17.88 -2.21
CA ALA A 150 -0.52 19.23 -2.10
C ALA A 150 0.98 19.27 -1.74
N ASN A 151 1.47 18.23 -1.04
CA ASN A 151 2.88 18.10 -0.66
C ASN A 151 3.69 17.18 -1.59
N GLY A 152 3.18 16.88 -2.78
CA GLY A 152 3.94 16.30 -3.89
C GLY A 152 3.93 14.77 -3.96
N ALA A 153 3.05 14.08 -3.23
CA ALA A 153 2.81 12.67 -3.47
C ALA A 153 2.28 12.44 -4.89
N SER A 154 2.83 11.47 -5.59
CA SER A 154 2.46 11.15 -6.98
C SER A 154 1.27 10.19 -7.05
N GLY A 155 1.03 9.44 -5.99
CA GLY A 155 -0.07 8.49 -5.89
C GLY A 155 -0.29 8.01 -4.46
N VAL A 156 -1.46 7.42 -4.23
CA VAL A 156 -1.79 6.75 -2.98
C VAL A 156 -2.29 5.33 -3.24
N VAL A 157 -1.93 4.42 -2.36
CA VAL A 157 -2.42 3.04 -2.34
C VAL A 157 -3.37 2.86 -1.16
N MET A 158 -4.59 2.45 -1.43
CA MET A 158 -5.62 2.18 -0.42
C MET A 158 -6.04 0.70 -0.49
N PHE A 159 -5.81 -0.10 0.53
CA PHE A 159 -5.09 0.16 1.78
C PHE A 159 -4.08 -0.96 2.02
N ASN A 160 -3.09 -0.70 2.87
CA ASN A 160 -2.33 -1.78 3.47
C ASN A 160 -3.22 -2.56 4.43
N ARG A 161 -2.90 -3.85 4.60
CA ARG A 161 -3.58 -4.74 5.54
C ARG A 161 -2.68 -5.01 6.73
N MET A 162 -3.09 -4.52 7.88
CA MET A 162 -2.46 -4.86 9.15
C MET A 162 -2.93 -6.25 9.58
N VAL A 163 -2.01 -7.10 10.00
CA VAL A 163 -2.35 -8.39 10.61
C VAL A 163 -2.87 -8.11 12.01
N THR A 164 -4.12 -8.50 12.28
CA THR A 164 -4.73 -8.35 13.60
C THR A 164 -4.33 -9.51 14.50
N PRO A 165 -4.09 -9.27 15.80
CA PRO A 165 -3.91 -10.34 16.77
C PRO A 165 -5.21 -11.14 16.95
N ASP A 166 -5.07 -12.43 17.23
CA ASP A 166 -6.14 -13.32 17.66
C ASP A 166 -5.73 -14.01 18.97
N ILE A 167 -6.67 -14.63 19.66
CA ILE A 167 -6.43 -15.29 20.94
C ILE A 167 -6.66 -16.80 20.79
N PHE A 168 -5.63 -17.57 21.06
CA PHE A 168 -5.75 -19.01 21.16
C PHE A 168 -6.27 -19.39 22.56
N LEU A 169 -7.54 -19.80 22.61
CA LEU A 169 -8.28 -19.96 23.88
C LEU A 169 -7.72 -21.03 24.80
N LYS A 170 -7.11 -22.09 24.24
CA LYS A 170 -6.58 -23.19 25.03
C LYS A 170 -5.47 -22.75 25.98
N ASP A 171 -4.55 -21.93 25.48
CA ASP A 171 -3.36 -21.50 26.21
C ASP A 171 -3.43 -20.03 26.64
N MET A 172 -4.51 -19.32 26.26
CA MET A 172 -4.72 -17.87 26.46
C MET A 172 -3.53 -17.04 25.98
N THR A 173 -3.01 -17.39 24.79
CA THR A 173 -1.89 -16.72 24.14
C THR A 173 -2.35 -15.95 22.91
N TYR A 174 -1.64 -14.87 22.59
CA TYR A 174 -1.83 -14.18 21.33
C TYR A 174 -1.25 -14.98 20.17
N VAL A 175 -2.02 -15.09 19.10
CA VAL A 175 -1.60 -15.69 17.84
C VAL A 175 -1.82 -14.69 16.71
N LYS A 176 -1.14 -14.90 15.59
CA LYS A 176 -1.38 -14.10 14.39
C LYS A 176 -2.73 -14.51 13.79
N GLY A 177 -3.60 -13.55 13.54
CA GLY A 177 -4.78 -13.74 12.72
C GLY A 177 -4.42 -14.09 11.27
N GLU A 178 -5.40 -14.05 10.38
CA GLU A 178 -5.16 -14.38 8.97
C GLU A 178 -4.12 -13.47 8.32
N ILE A 179 -3.01 -14.05 7.83
CA ILE A 179 -1.93 -13.34 7.20
C ILE A 179 -2.30 -12.94 5.77
N LEU A 180 -2.94 -13.85 5.01
CA LEU A 180 -3.32 -13.59 3.64
C LEU A 180 -4.71 -12.93 3.57
N GLY A 181 -4.79 -11.83 2.82
CA GLY A 181 -6.05 -11.10 2.61
C GLY A 181 -7.13 -11.93 1.91
N SER A 182 -8.37 -11.56 2.12
CA SER A 182 -9.56 -12.14 1.51
C SER A 182 -10.31 -11.09 0.67
N GLN A 183 -11.28 -11.52 -0.13
CA GLN A 183 -12.07 -10.61 -0.97
C GLN A 183 -12.82 -9.55 -0.15
N SER A 184 -13.13 -9.80 1.12
CA SER A 184 -13.78 -8.80 1.99
C SER A 184 -12.93 -7.55 2.22
N ASP A 185 -11.61 -7.67 2.14
CA ASP A 185 -10.70 -6.52 2.29
C ASP A 185 -10.85 -5.49 1.17
N LEU A 186 -11.41 -5.88 0.01
CA LEU A 186 -11.60 -5.01 -1.14
C LEU A 186 -12.68 -3.94 -0.92
N TYR A 187 -13.75 -4.25 -0.18
CA TYR A 187 -14.93 -3.38 -0.12
C TYR A 187 -14.65 -2.00 0.47
N GLU A 188 -13.80 -1.94 1.47
CA GLU A 188 -13.40 -0.67 2.06
C GLU A 188 -12.56 0.16 1.09
N SER A 189 -11.62 -0.48 0.39
CA SER A 189 -10.81 0.18 -0.65
C SER A 189 -11.66 0.70 -1.80
N LEU A 190 -12.66 -0.06 -2.26
CA LEU A 190 -13.62 0.41 -3.27
C LEU A 190 -14.37 1.65 -2.82
N ARG A 191 -14.82 1.68 -1.55
CA ARG A 191 -15.52 2.85 -1.00
C ARG A 191 -14.62 4.08 -1.02
N TRP A 192 -13.45 3.99 -0.44
CA TRP A 192 -12.59 5.15 -0.26
C TRP A 192 -11.98 5.63 -1.58
N VAL A 193 -11.57 4.73 -2.48
CA VAL A 193 -11.11 5.13 -3.82
C VAL A 193 -12.26 5.71 -4.64
N GLY A 194 -13.48 5.16 -4.55
CA GLY A 194 -14.65 5.71 -5.22
C GLY A 194 -15.01 7.13 -4.80
N LEU A 195 -14.82 7.46 -3.52
CA LEU A 195 -15.00 8.82 -2.99
C LEU A 195 -13.82 9.71 -3.39
N ALA A 196 -12.58 9.25 -3.17
CA ALA A 196 -11.37 10.02 -3.35
C ALA A 196 -11.11 10.37 -4.82
N SER A 197 -11.30 9.44 -5.74
CA SER A 197 -11.10 9.66 -7.18
C SER A 197 -12.04 10.73 -7.77
N HIS A 198 -13.17 10.98 -7.10
CA HIS A 198 -14.05 12.10 -7.44
C HIS A 198 -13.61 13.40 -6.75
N LYS A 199 -13.34 13.37 -5.44
CA LYS A 199 -13.07 14.57 -4.63
C LYS A 199 -11.67 15.14 -4.85
N VAL A 200 -10.67 14.27 -4.99
CA VAL A 200 -9.26 14.62 -5.23
C VAL A 200 -8.82 14.02 -6.56
N SER A 201 -9.47 14.44 -7.63
CA SER A 201 -9.35 13.83 -8.97
C SER A 201 -7.97 13.93 -9.63
N LYS A 202 -7.09 14.79 -9.11
CA LYS A 202 -5.72 14.95 -9.61
C LYS A 202 -4.74 13.94 -9.01
N MET A 203 -5.09 13.27 -7.90
CA MET A 203 -4.30 12.22 -7.30
C MET A 203 -4.45 10.92 -8.09
N THR A 204 -3.37 10.16 -8.22
CA THR A 204 -3.40 8.80 -8.77
C THR A 204 -3.68 7.78 -7.67
N TYR A 205 -4.58 6.83 -7.94
CA TYR A 205 -5.00 5.82 -6.96
C TYR A 205 -4.61 4.43 -7.38
N ALA A 206 -4.13 3.65 -6.41
CA ALA A 206 -4.06 2.20 -6.51
C ALA A 206 -4.89 1.54 -5.40
N ILE A 207 -5.45 0.37 -5.68
CA ILE A 207 -6.13 -0.45 -4.69
C ILE A 207 -5.22 -1.62 -4.33
N SER A 208 -5.04 -1.84 -3.02
CA SER A 208 -4.37 -2.99 -2.44
C SER A 208 -5.30 -3.69 -1.45
N GLY A 209 -5.12 -5.00 -1.29
CA GLY A 209 -5.98 -5.84 -0.44
C GLY A 209 -7.27 -6.29 -1.11
N GLY A 210 -7.56 -7.59 -1.00
CA GLY A 210 -8.80 -8.19 -1.48
C GLY A 210 -8.95 -8.31 -3.00
N VAL A 211 -7.93 -7.98 -3.77
CA VAL A 211 -7.90 -8.21 -5.22
C VAL A 211 -7.45 -9.64 -5.46
N THR A 212 -8.42 -10.55 -5.67
CA THR A 212 -8.21 -12.00 -5.76
C THR A 212 -8.46 -12.58 -7.14
N ASP A 213 -9.13 -11.83 -8.02
CA ASP A 213 -9.52 -12.27 -9.36
C ASP A 213 -9.69 -11.09 -10.32
N GLY A 214 -9.94 -11.37 -11.60
CA GLY A 214 -10.16 -10.34 -12.61
C GLY A 214 -11.41 -9.50 -12.37
N ALA A 215 -12.45 -10.04 -11.75
CA ALA A 215 -13.65 -9.30 -11.42
C ALA A 215 -13.38 -8.23 -10.35
N SER A 216 -12.59 -8.55 -9.32
CA SER A 216 -12.13 -7.59 -8.32
C SER A 216 -11.25 -6.49 -8.94
N MET A 217 -10.42 -6.85 -9.94
CA MET A 217 -9.62 -5.88 -10.69
C MET A 217 -10.50 -4.92 -11.50
N VAL A 218 -11.52 -5.41 -12.21
CA VAL A 218 -12.49 -4.55 -12.92
C VAL A 218 -13.21 -3.61 -11.96
N LYS A 219 -13.68 -4.09 -10.79
CA LYS A 219 -14.32 -3.26 -9.77
C LYS A 219 -13.41 -2.13 -9.29
N ALA A 220 -12.13 -2.41 -9.07
CA ALA A 220 -11.14 -1.41 -8.69
C ALA A 220 -10.99 -0.31 -9.75
N LEU A 221 -10.89 -0.69 -11.03
CA LEU A 221 -10.79 0.26 -12.14
C LEU A 221 -12.09 1.09 -12.28
N LEU A 222 -13.25 0.49 -12.15
CA LEU A 222 -14.55 1.17 -12.23
C LEU A 222 -14.70 2.28 -11.18
N VAL A 223 -14.19 2.12 -9.97
CA VAL A 223 -14.25 3.16 -8.93
C VAL A 223 -13.15 4.22 -9.09
N GLY A 224 -12.22 4.06 -10.03
CA GLY A 224 -11.23 5.09 -10.38
C GLY A 224 -9.78 4.75 -10.05
N ALA A 225 -9.47 3.53 -9.63
CA ALA A 225 -8.08 3.11 -9.50
C ALA A 225 -7.39 3.10 -10.86
N SER A 226 -6.12 3.50 -10.88
CA SER A 226 -5.24 3.44 -12.05
C SER A 226 -4.42 2.16 -12.08
N ALA A 227 -4.24 1.54 -10.92
CA ALA A 227 -3.53 0.29 -10.73
C ALA A 227 -4.17 -0.54 -9.61
N VAL A 228 -3.85 -1.84 -9.60
CA VAL A 228 -4.16 -2.73 -8.49
C VAL A 228 -2.89 -3.44 -8.05
N GLU A 229 -2.72 -3.59 -6.75
CA GLU A 229 -1.64 -4.38 -6.17
C GLU A 229 -2.17 -5.74 -5.73
N VAL A 230 -1.48 -6.78 -6.13
CA VAL A 230 -1.81 -8.15 -5.80
C VAL A 230 -0.64 -8.82 -5.07
N CYS A 231 -0.94 -9.44 -3.94
CA CYS A 231 0.04 -10.15 -3.13
C CYS A 231 -0.50 -11.53 -2.74
N SER A 232 -1.57 -11.60 -1.95
CA SER A 232 -2.11 -12.85 -1.40
C SER A 232 -2.48 -13.88 -2.46
N VAL A 233 -3.00 -13.46 -3.62
CA VAL A 233 -3.34 -14.35 -4.73
C VAL A 233 -2.08 -14.97 -5.34
N ILE A 234 -0.96 -14.23 -5.38
CA ILE A 234 0.31 -14.75 -5.89
C ILE A 234 0.86 -15.84 -4.94
N TYR A 235 0.70 -15.65 -3.62
CA TYR A 235 1.09 -16.70 -2.65
C TYR A 235 0.24 -17.95 -2.77
N ARG A 236 -1.05 -17.84 -3.11
CA ARG A 236 -1.97 -18.98 -3.26
C ARG A 236 -1.83 -19.69 -4.60
N GLU A 237 -1.70 -18.96 -5.70
CA GLU A 237 -1.87 -19.46 -7.07
C GLU A 237 -0.63 -19.25 -7.95
N GLY A 238 0.39 -18.58 -7.43
CA GLY A 238 1.59 -18.25 -8.18
C GLY A 238 1.40 -17.08 -9.16
N ALA A 239 2.43 -16.84 -9.96
CA ALA A 239 2.46 -15.70 -10.89
C ALA A 239 1.45 -15.82 -12.06
N SER A 240 0.92 -17.02 -12.33
CA SER A 240 -0.10 -17.26 -13.36
C SER A 240 -1.42 -16.56 -13.06
N ALA A 241 -1.72 -16.32 -11.78
CA ALA A 241 -2.90 -15.58 -11.35
C ALA A 241 -3.01 -14.20 -12.06
N ILE A 242 -1.89 -13.49 -12.21
CA ILE A 242 -1.87 -12.18 -12.90
C ILE A 242 -2.36 -12.31 -14.34
N ARG A 243 -1.89 -13.32 -15.07
CA ARG A 243 -2.31 -13.54 -16.46
C ARG A 243 -3.80 -13.85 -16.55
N ASN A 244 -4.30 -14.71 -15.67
CA ASN A 244 -5.73 -15.05 -15.61
C ASN A 244 -6.58 -13.82 -15.33
N MET A 245 -6.14 -12.97 -14.41
CA MET A 245 -6.81 -11.72 -14.09
C MET A 245 -6.84 -10.76 -15.29
N LEU A 246 -5.74 -10.61 -16.01
CA LEU A 246 -5.65 -9.76 -17.20
C LEU A 246 -6.55 -10.29 -18.32
N SER A 247 -6.53 -11.60 -18.59
CA SER A 247 -7.43 -12.21 -19.58
C SER A 247 -8.91 -11.96 -19.26
N PHE A 248 -9.29 -12.07 -17.98
CA PHE A 248 -10.65 -11.72 -17.55
C PHE A 248 -10.99 -10.25 -17.85
N VAL A 249 -10.07 -9.32 -17.58
CA VAL A 249 -10.31 -7.89 -17.86
C VAL A 249 -10.46 -7.66 -19.36
N GLU A 250 -9.65 -8.27 -20.20
CA GLU A 250 -9.74 -8.18 -21.66
C GLU A 250 -11.07 -8.74 -22.19
N GLU A 251 -11.50 -9.91 -21.71
CA GLU A 251 -12.79 -10.52 -22.05
C GLU A 251 -13.96 -9.63 -21.59
N TRP A 252 -13.89 -9.09 -20.38
CA TRP A 252 -14.93 -8.20 -19.86
C TRP A 252 -14.99 -6.90 -20.65
N MET A 253 -13.86 -6.32 -21.03
CA MET A 253 -13.80 -5.13 -21.89
C MET A 253 -14.46 -5.40 -23.25
N ALA A 254 -14.09 -6.50 -23.91
CA ALA A 254 -14.65 -6.89 -25.19
C ALA A 254 -16.18 -7.09 -25.11
N ALA A 255 -16.66 -7.77 -24.06
CA ALA A 255 -18.10 -8.01 -23.85
C ALA A 255 -18.90 -6.72 -23.58
N ASN A 256 -18.25 -5.66 -23.09
CA ASN A 256 -18.88 -4.36 -22.81
C ASN A 256 -18.55 -3.28 -23.86
N GLY A 257 -17.84 -3.61 -24.93
CA GLY A 257 -17.53 -2.70 -26.04
C GLY A 257 -16.47 -1.66 -25.71
N TYR A 258 -15.58 -1.94 -24.76
CA TYR A 258 -14.46 -1.06 -24.40
C TYR A 258 -13.16 -1.50 -25.09
N GLU A 259 -12.47 -0.55 -25.70
CA GLU A 259 -11.15 -0.77 -26.28
C GLU A 259 -10.01 -0.38 -25.33
N ARG A 260 -10.27 0.52 -24.40
CA ARG A 260 -9.27 1.09 -23.49
C ARG A 260 -9.79 1.18 -22.05
N ILE A 261 -8.91 0.95 -21.10
CA ILE A 261 -9.23 1.10 -19.66
C ILE A 261 -9.71 2.53 -19.34
N SER A 262 -9.21 3.55 -20.02
CA SER A 262 -9.60 4.94 -19.81
C SER A 262 -11.07 5.22 -20.11
N GLU A 263 -11.76 4.37 -20.87
CA GLU A 263 -13.18 4.55 -21.25
C GLU A 263 -14.13 4.18 -20.11
N PHE A 264 -13.73 3.24 -19.26
CA PHE A 264 -14.57 2.79 -18.15
C PHE A 264 -14.00 3.13 -16.76
N ARG A 265 -12.72 3.48 -16.67
CA ARG A 265 -12.09 3.84 -15.39
C ARG A 265 -12.81 5.02 -14.74
N GLY A 266 -13.26 4.83 -13.48
CA GLY A 266 -13.93 5.85 -12.69
C GLY A 266 -15.40 6.11 -13.08
N THR A 267 -15.99 5.32 -13.97
CA THR A 267 -17.41 5.46 -14.33
C THR A 267 -18.35 5.13 -13.19
N MET A 268 -17.88 4.40 -12.19
CA MET A 268 -18.61 4.04 -10.98
C MET A 268 -18.10 4.77 -9.72
N ASN A 269 -17.35 5.88 -9.86
CA ASN A 269 -16.99 6.69 -8.72
C ASN A 269 -18.17 7.50 -8.17
N ALA A 270 -17.99 8.11 -7.00
CA ALA A 270 -19.04 8.85 -6.29
C ALA A 270 -19.67 10.00 -7.13
N GLY A 271 -18.89 10.63 -8.02
CA GLY A 271 -19.38 11.71 -8.89
C GLY A 271 -20.26 11.24 -10.03
N LYS A 272 -20.08 10.01 -10.49
CA LYS A 272 -20.83 9.45 -11.63
C LYS A 272 -22.09 8.67 -11.23
N THR A 273 -22.14 8.19 -9.98
CA THR A 273 -23.23 7.34 -9.47
C THR A 273 -24.29 8.09 -8.67
N GLY A 274 -24.54 9.36 -8.98
CA GLY A 274 -25.64 10.13 -8.35
C GLY A 274 -25.28 10.73 -6.98
N GLY A 275 -24.04 11.19 -6.81
CA GLY A 275 -23.67 12.02 -5.66
C GLY A 275 -23.16 11.29 -4.43
N GLY A 276 -22.67 10.07 -4.59
CA GLY A 276 -21.95 9.38 -3.51
C GLY A 276 -22.81 8.62 -2.52
N ALA A 277 -24.17 8.67 -2.64
CA ALA A 277 -25.07 8.00 -1.69
C ALA A 277 -24.80 6.50 -1.53
N ALA A 278 -24.28 5.83 -2.57
CA ALA A 278 -23.88 4.42 -2.50
C ALA A 278 -22.64 4.18 -1.60
N PHE A 279 -21.81 5.21 -1.39
CA PHE A 279 -20.57 5.15 -0.61
C PHE A 279 -20.74 5.73 0.81
N GLU A 280 -21.87 6.41 1.08
CA GLU A 280 -22.15 7.10 2.34
C GLU A 280 -23.17 6.34 3.22
N ARG A 281 -23.51 6.92 4.36
CA ARG A 281 -24.38 6.34 5.38
C ARG A 281 -25.78 5.92 4.87
N SER A 282 -26.31 6.58 3.85
CA SER A 282 -27.64 6.27 3.28
C SER A 282 -27.77 4.85 2.73
N GLN A 283 -26.65 4.20 2.43
CA GLN A 283 -26.60 2.79 2.02
C GLN A 283 -27.16 1.87 3.12
N PHE A 284 -26.89 2.15 4.39
CA PHE A 284 -27.35 1.34 5.51
C PHE A 284 -28.89 1.28 5.55
N TYR A 285 -29.56 2.43 5.47
CA TYR A 285 -31.01 2.51 5.52
C TYR A 285 -31.69 1.77 4.36
N LYS A 286 -31.17 1.89 3.14
CA LYS A 286 -31.72 1.23 1.97
C LYS A 286 -31.56 -0.30 1.98
N THR A 287 -30.58 -0.81 2.69
CA THR A 287 -30.29 -2.25 2.74
C THR A 287 -31.11 -2.94 3.81
N TYR A 288 -31.19 -2.38 5.01
CA TYR A 288 -31.91 -2.99 6.13
C TYR A 288 -33.42 -2.81 6.08
N GLY A 289 -33.94 -1.74 5.47
CA GLY A 289 -35.38 -1.55 5.28
C GLY A 289 -36.04 -2.52 4.29
N LYS A 290 -35.30 -3.49 3.76
CA LYS A 290 -35.83 -4.59 2.92
C LYS A 290 -35.90 -5.93 3.65
N TYR A 291 -35.49 -6.00 4.91
CA TYR A 291 -35.52 -7.21 5.73
C TYR A 291 -36.70 -7.22 6.74
N GLU A 292 -37.59 -6.24 6.65
CA GLU A 292 -38.94 -6.26 7.22
C GLU A 292 -39.91 -6.82 6.17
#